data_ee16d4cc3025721ea323698dd544e9d5
#
_entry.id   ee16d4cc3025721ea323698dd544e9d5
#
_cell.length_a   1.000
_cell.length_b   1.000
_cell.length_c   1.000
_cell.angle_alpha   90.00
_cell.angle_beta   90.00
_cell.angle_gamma   90.00
#
_symmetry.space_group_name_H-M   'P 1'
#
loop_
_entity.id
_entity.type
_entity.pdbx_description
1 polymer ?
#
loop_
_entity_poly.entity_id
_entity_poly.type
_entity_poly.pdbx_seq_one_letter_code
_entity_poly.pdbx_strand_id
1 'polypeptide(L)'
;MSILEDHAAPLRRALDELGGLDEPLRAAADSIVRSFRSGGKLLAAGNGGSAAEAQHLTGELIGRLHPARERQALPAVALHADTSTLTAVGNDYGFDQIFARQVEAIGRAEDVLLVLSTSGASQNLLSAVDAAVNRGMVTIGLLGRTVRPLHELCTHVLAAPTDSLQAIQECHLVLIHVLVEQVEDLLAGTDA
;
A
#
# COMPACT_ATOMS: atom_id res chain seq x y z
N MET A 1 24.91 -8.80 -22.03
CA MET A 1 24.50 -9.20 -20.66
C MET A 1 23.44 -10.29 -20.77
N SER A 2 23.23 -11.10 -19.74
CA SER A 2 22.13 -12.07 -19.73
C SER A 2 20.81 -11.34 -19.40
N ILE A 3 19.67 -11.94 -19.80
CA ILE A 3 18.33 -11.42 -19.44
C ILE A 3 18.21 -11.19 -17.92
N LEU A 4 18.75 -12.10 -17.11
CA LEU A 4 18.77 -11.97 -15.66
C LEU A 4 19.55 -10.73 -15.20
N GLU A 5 20.71 -10.46 -15.79
CA GLU A 5 21.53 -9.30 -15.43
C GLU A 5 20.87 -7.98 -15.85
N ASP A 6 20.27 -7.95 -17.03
CA ASP A 6 19.54 -6.79 -17.54
C ASP A 6 18.33 -6.46 -16.65
N HIS A 7 17.66 -7.49 -16.10
CA HIS A 7 16.55 -7.34 -15.17
C HIS A 7 17.01 -6.90 -13.77
N ALA A 8 18.08 -7.50 -13.24
CA ALA A 8 18.56 -7.24 -11.88
C ALA A 8 19.26 -5.89 -11.71
N ALA A 9 19.87 -5.35 -12.77
CA ALA A 9 20.65 -4.12 -12.69
C ALA A 9 19.81 -2.86 -12.28
N PRO A 10 18.61 -2.62 -12.81
CA PRO A 10 17.74 -1.51 -12.33
C PRO A 10 17.36 -1.68 -10.86
N LEU A 11 17.04 -2.89 -10.43
CA LEU A 11 16.67 -3.18 -9.05
C LEU A 11 17.83 -2.89 -8.09
N ARG A 12 19.05 -3.37 -8.37
CA ARG A 12 20.21 -3.08 -7.50
C ARG A 12 20.40 -1.58 -7.28
N ARG A 13 20.35 -0.78 -8.35
CA ARG A 13 20.47 0.68 -8.25
C ARG A 13 19.34 1.30 -7.40
N ALA A 14 18.11 0.81 -7.56
CA ALA A 14 16.98 1.29 -6.79
C ALA A 14 17.12 0.93 -5.30
N LEU A 15 17.59 -0.27 -4.98
CA LEU A 15 17.81 -0.69 -3.59
C LEU A 15 18.87 0.17 -2.88
N ASP A 16 19.94 0.57 -3.58
CA ASP A 16 20.99 1.45 -3.03
C ASP A 16 20.43 2.85 -2.65
N GLU A 17 19.34 3.29 -3.31
CA GLU A 17 18.71 4.59 -3.08
C GLU A 17 17.52 4.52 -2.10
N LEU A 18 17.01 3.33 -1.72
CA LEU A 18 15.81 3.18 -0.87
C LEU A 18 15.96 3.80 0.53
N GLY A 19 17.18 3.86 1.07
CA GLY A 19 17.43 4.50 2.38
C GLY A 19 16.98 5.96 2.47
N GLY A 20 16.80 6.65 1.33
CA GLY A 20 16.20 7.98 1.29
C GLY A 20 14.71 8.03 1.69
N LEU A 21 14.05 6.87 1.82
CA LEU A 21 12.65 6.76 2.21
C LEU A 21 12.43 6.46 3.71
N ASP A 22 13.47 6.39 4.53
CA ASP A 22 13.35 6.03 5.95
C ASP A 22 12.39 6.95 6.72
N GLU A 23 12.48 8.26 6.54
CA GLU A 23 11.59 9.22 7.21
C GLU A 23 10.15 9.16 6.69
N PRO A 24 9.87 9.20 5.36
CA PRO A 24 8.52 9.00 4.83
C PRO A 24 7.89 7.67 5.25
N LEU A 25 8.67 6.60 5.28
CA LEU A 25 8.20 5.26 5.65
C LEU A 25 7.82 5.21 7.14
N ARG A 26 8.61 5.81 8.01
CA ARG A 26 8.29 5.94 9.43
C ARG A 26 7.01 6.76 9.65
N ALA A 27 6.83 7.86 8.95
CA ALA A 27 5.62 8.68 9.04
C ALA A 27 4.36 7.91 8.58
N ALA A 28 4.49 7.07 7.54
CA ALA A 28 3.44 6.17 7.09
C ALA A 28 3.12 5.10 8.15
N ALA A 29 4.14 4.45 8.74
CA ALA A 29 3.98 3.48 9.82
C ALA A 29 3.28 4.08 11.04
N ASP A 30 3.70 5.27 11.47
CA ASP A 30 3.05 6.01 12.57
C ASP A 30 1.57 6.26 12.30
N SER A 31 1.19 6.56 11.06
CA SER A 31 -0.22 6.77 10.68
C SER A 31 -1.03 5.48 10.75
N ILE A 32 -0.46 4.36 10.32
CA ILE A 32 -1.09 3.02 10.43
C ILE A 32 -1.27 2.65 11.90
N VAL A 33 -0.24 2.85 12.73
CA VAL A 33 -0.31 2.55 14.17
C VAL A 33 -1.36 3.40 14.88
N ARG A 34 -1.45 4.71 14.56
CA ARG A 34 -2.52 5.57 15.08
C ARG A 34 -3.91 5.06 14.70
N SER A 35 -4.09 4.64 13.44
CA SER A 35 -5.32 4.05 12.95
C SER A 35 -5.70 2.82 13.80
N PHE A 36 -4.80 1.85 13.94
CA PHE A 36 -5.07 0.62 14.69
C PHE A 36 -5.39 0.89 16.17
N ARG A 37 -4.69 1.82 16.81
CA ARG A 37 -4.98 2.25 18.20
C ARG A 37 -6.33 2.95 18.34
N SER A 38 -6.82 3.58 17.30
CA SER A 38 -8.16 4.20 17.27
C SER A 38 -9.27 3.24 16.86
N GLY A 39 -8.99 1.95 16.70
CA GLY A 39 -9.96 0.95 16.25
C GLY A 39 -10.23 0.96 14.75
N GLY A 40 -9.38 1.64 13.98
CA GLY A 40 -9.40 1.66 12.52
C GLY A 40 -8.73 0.43 11.91
N LYS A 41 -8.70 0.39 10.57
CA LYS A 41 -8.11 -0.67 9.76
C LYS A 41 -7.34 -0.11 8.58
N LEU A 42 -6.51 -0.96 7.96
CA LEU A 42 -5.86 -0.66 6.69
C LEU A 42 -6.67 -1.26 5.54
N LEU A 43 -7.02 -0.44 4.56
CA LEU A 43 -7.55 -0.85 3.27
C LEU A 43 -6.42 -0.79 2.24
N ALA A 44 -6.22 -1.85 1.47
CA ALA A 44 -5.16 -1.92 0.46
C ALA A 44 -5.72 -2.16 -0.94
N ALA A 45 -5.22 -1.41 -1.93
CA ALA A 45 -5.65 -1.52 -3.32
C ALA A 45 -4.48 -1.43 -4.31
N GLY A 46 -4.57 -2.18 -5.39
CA GLY A 46 -3.63 -2.18 -6.50
C GLY A 46 -4.22 -2.93 -7.69
N ASN A 47 -3.57 -2.84 -8.84
CA ASN A 47 -3.95 -3.56 -10.05
C ASN A 47 -2.88 -4.59 -10.45
N GLY A 48 -3.27 -5.74 -10.99
CA GLY A 48 -2.34 -6.76 -11.49
C GLY A 48 -1.33 -7.23 -10.43
N GLY A 49 -0.03 -7.07 -10.69
CA GLY A 49 1.04 -7.40 -9.74
C GLY A 49 0.92 -6.61 -8.44
N SER A 50 0.59 -5.31 -8.52
CA SER A 50 0.36 -4.47 -7.35
C SER A 50 -0.88 -4.88 -6.53
N ALA A 51 -1.88 -5.57 -7.13
CA ALA A 51 -2.94 -6.21 -6.38
C ALA A 51 -2.40 -7.39 -5.55
N ALA A 52 -1.53 -8.22 -6.14
CA ALA A 52 -0.89 -9.32 -5.42
C ALA A 52 -0.03 -8.81 -4.25
N GLU A 53 0.69 -7.71 -4.43
CA GLU A 53 1.46 -7.05 -3.37
C GLU A 53 0.57 -6.47 -2.26
N ALA A 54 -0.55 -5.84 -2.61
CA ALA A 54 -1.53 -5.36 -1.63
C ALA A 54 -2.14 -6.52 -0.82
N GLN A 55 -2.36 -7.67 -1.44
CA GLN A 55 -2.83 -8.88 -0.76
C GLN A 55 -1.74 -9.47 0.13
N HIS A 56 -0.48 -9.46 -0.30
CA HIS A 56 0.66 -9.84 0.52
C HIS A 56 0.75 -8.97 1.79
N LEU A 57 0.71 -7.64 1.65
CA LEU A 57 0.70 -6.71 2.78
C LEU A 57 -0.41 -7.03 3.81
N THR A 58 -1.64 -7.24 3.34
CA THR A 58 -2.75 -7.56 4.26
C THR A 58 -2.57 -8.93 4.92
N GLY A 59 -1.96 -9.88 4.21
CA GLY A 59 -1.60 -11.19 4.77
C GLY A 59 -0.58 -11.08 5.90
N GLU A 60 0.47 -10.25 5.73
CA GLU A 60 1.48 -10.01 6.77
C GLU A 60 0.87 -9.31 8.01
N LEU A 61 -0.05 -8.35 7.81
CA LEU A 61 -0.71 -7.66 8.92
C LEU A 61 -1.68 -8.56 9.70
N ILE A 62 -2.49 -9.37 9.02
CA ILE A 62 -3.45 -10.30 9.64
C ILE A 62 -2.72 -11.48 10.28
N GLY A 63 -1.73 -12.03 9.59
CA GLY A 63 -0.84 -13.07 10.08
C GLY A 63 0.23 -12.51 11.00
N ARG A 64 1.49 -12.62 10.58
CA ARG A 64 2.67 -12.02 11.21
C ARG A 64 3.84 -12.08 10.24
N LEU A 65 4.69 -11.05 10.23
CA LEU A 65 5.89 -11.03 9.39
C LEU A 65 6.94 -12.02 9.91
N HIS A 66 7.20 -12.03 11.21
CA HIS A 66 8.20 -12.89 11.83
C HIS A 66 7.57 -14.01 12.66
N PRO A 67 7.83 -15.30 12.34
CA PRO A 67 7.27 -16.43 13.09
C PRO A 67 7.60 -16.42 14.58
N ALA A 68 8.70 -15.79 14.99
CA ALA A 68 9.13 -15.70 16.39
C ALA A 68 8.44 -14.54 17.16
N ARG A 69 7.73 -13.63 16.47
CA ARG A 69 7.04 -12.48 17.09
C ARG A 69 5.54 -12.77 17.16
N GLU A 70 5.06 -13.29 18.27
CA GLU A 70 3.62 -13.46 18.50
C GLU A 70 2.96 -12.11 18.77
N ARG A 71 1.84 -11.83 18.14
CA ARG A 71 1.03 -10.62 18.33
C ARG A 71 -0.42 -10.83 17.92
N GLN A 72 -1.28 -9.90 18.30
CA GLN A 72 -2.65 -9.86 17.79
C GLN A 72 -2.69 -9.66 16.26
N ALA A 73 -3.72 -10.21 15.62
CA ALA A 73 -4.03 -9.93 14.23
C ALA A 73 -4.32 -8.44 14.05
N LEU A 74 -3.69 -7.80 13.06
CA LEU A 74 -3.91 -6.40 12.73
C LEU A 74 -4.98 -6.27 11.64
N PRO A 75 -5.97 -5.35 11.79
CA PRO A 75 -7.11 -5.28 10.89
C PRO A 75 -6.71 -4.70 9.52
N ALA A 76 -6.74 -5.54 8.49
CA ALA A 76 -6.41 -5.15 7.12
C ALA A 76 -7.33 -5.83 6.10
N VAL A 77 -7.65 -5.15 5.00
CA VAL A 77 -8.51 -5.66 3.93
C VAL A 77 -7.92 -5.32 2.57
N ALA A 78 -7.69 -6.34 1.73
CA ALA A 78 -7.34 -6.15 0.33
C ALA A 78 -8.63 -5.97 -0.50
N LEU A 79 -8.84 -4.78 -1.06
CA LEU A 79 -10.10 -4.42 -1.75
C LEU A 79 -10.36 -5.19 -3.05
N HIS A 80 -9.38 -5.88 -3.58
CA HIS A 80 -9.52 -6.72 -4.78
C HIS A 80 -9.80 -8.20 -4.47
N ALA A 81 -9.87 -8.59 -3.19
CA ALA A 81 -10.03 -10.00 -2.81
C ALA A 81 -11.47 -10.53 -2.98
N ASP A 82 -12.48 -9.67 -2.90
CA ASP A 82 -13.88 -10.04 -3.14
C ASP A 82 -14.21 -9.92 -4.64
N THR A 83 -14.18 -11.06 -5.32
CA THR A 83 -14.45 -11.13 -6.76
C THR A 83 -15.90 -10.79 -7.11
N SER A 84 -16.85 -11.07 -6.22
CA SER A 84 -18.27 -10.71 -6.43
C SER A 84 -18.45 -9.20 -6.42
N THR A 85 -17.88 -8.52 -5.44
CA THR A 85 -17.89 -7.05 -5.37
C THR A 85 -17.21 -6.43 -6.58
N LEU A 86 -16.00 -6.90 -6.95
CA LEU A 86 -15.28 -6.38 -8.12
C LEU A 86 -16.06 -6.51 -9.42
N THR A 87 -16.64 -7.69 -9.66
CA THR A 87 -17.36 -7.96 -10.91
C THR A 87 -18.69 -7.22 -10.96
N ALA A 88 -19.45 -7.14 -9.86
CA ALA A 88 -20.69 -6.40 -9.79
C ALA A 88 -20.47 -4.90 -9.98
N VAL A 89 -19.55 -4.30 -9.22
CA VAL A 89 -19.24 -2.86 -9.34
C VAL A 89 -18.64 -2.55 -10.71
N GLY A 90 -17.73 -3.38 -11.20
CA GLY A 90 -17.14 -3.21 -12.53
C GLY A 90 -18.15 -3.24 -13.65
N ASN A 91 -19.18 -4.12 -13.56
CA ASN A 91 -20.27 -4.23 -14.54
C ASN A 91 -21.25 -3.03 -14.47
N ASP A 92 -21.63 -2.61 -13.26
CA ASP A 92 -22.72 -1.68 -13.06
C ASP A 92 -22.26 -0.21 -13.04
N TYR A 93 -21.04 0.06 -12.57
CA TYR A 93 -20.49 1.39 -12.35
C TYR A 93 -19.18 1.67 -13.11
N GLY A 94 -18.62 0.64 -13.74
CA GLY A 94 -17.34 0.71 -14.45
C GLY A 94 -16.14 0.38 -13.57
N PHE A 95 -15.03 -0.02 -14.23
CA PHE A 95 -13.80 -0.45 -13.57
C PHE A 95 -13.17 0.64 -12.70
N ASP A 96 -13.39 1.91 -13.03
CA ASP A 96 -12.86 3.05 -12.28
C ASP A 96 -13.48 3.19 -10.88
N GLN A 97 -14.60 2.51 -10.60
CA GLN A 97 -15.32 2.59 -9.34
C GLN A 97 -15.12 1.38 -8.42
N ILE A 98 -14.40 0.34 -8.86
CA ILE A 98 -14.30 -0.93 -8.13
C ILE A 98 -13.73 -0.80 -6.72
N PHE A 99 -12.81 0.14 -6.49
CA PHE A 99 -12.22 0.40 -5.18
C PHE A 99 -12.93 1.56 -4.45
N ALA A 100 -13.29 2.63 -5.15
CA ALA A 100 -13.96 3.79 -4.56
C ALA A 100 -15.26 3.40 -3.85
N ARG A 101 -16.11 2.57 -4.50
CA ARG A 101 -17.35 2.08 -3.89
C ARG A 101 -17.14 1.27 -2.62
N GLN A 102 -16.05 0.51 -2.53
CA GLN A 102 -15.71 -0.23 -1.32
C GLN A 102 -15.21 0.72 -0.21
N VAL A 103 -14.36 1.70 -0.55
CA VAL A 103 -13.95 2.75 0.39
C VAL A 103 -15.16 3.51 0.92
N GLU A 104 -16.11 3.88 0.06
CA GLU A 104 -17.36 4.51 0.48
C GLU A 104 -18.20 3.61 1.40
N ALA A 105 -18.24 2.32 1.19
CA ALA A 105 -19.07 1.42 1.97
C ALA A 105 -18.48 1.10 3.36
N ILE A 106 -17.17 0.84 3.44
CA ILE A 106 -16.54 0.29 4.64
C ILE A 106 -15.45 1.18 5.26
N GLY A 107 -15.02 2.25 4.56
CA GLY A 107 -14.02 3.20 5.06
C GLY A 107 -14.58 4.14 6.13
N ARG A 108 -13.77 4.46 7.13
CA ARG A 108 -14.05 5.41 8.23
C ARG A 108 -12.90 6.39 8.36
N ALA A 109 -13.11 7.51 9.02
CA ALA A 109 -12.10 8.56 9.19
C ALA A 109 -10.81 8.06 9.91
N GLU A 110 -10.95 7.05 10.79
CA GLU A 110 -9.83 6.44 11.52
C GLU A 110 -9.00 5.50 10.66
N ASP A 111 -9.50 5.08 9.48
CA ASP A 111 -8.85 4.08 8.63
C ASP A 111 -7.72 4.70 7.78
N VAL A 112 -6.87 3.84 7.27
CA VAL A 112 -5.83 4.18 6.29
C VAL A 112 -6.15 3.49 4.97
N LEU A 113 -6.07 4.21 3.85
CA LEU A 113 -6.04 3.62 2.51
C LEU A 113 -4.59 3.58 2.00
N LEU A 114 -4.09 2.41 1.68
CA LEU A 114 -2.79 2.23 1.02
C LEU A 114 -3.01 1.76 -0.42
N VAL A 115 -2.46 2.51 -1.37
CA VAL A 115 -2.54 2.21 -2.80
C VAL A 115 -1.16 1.91 -3.38
N LEU A 116 -1.08 0.88 -4.23
CA LEU A 116 0.14 0.51 -4.94
C LEU A 116 -0.05 0.73 -6.44
N SER A 117 0.84 1.53 -7.04
CA SER A 117 0.77 1.84 -8.47
C SER A 117 2.15 2.14 -9.06
N THR A 118 2.58 1.35 -10.02
CA THR A 118 3.80 1.63 -10.78
C THR A 118 3.66 2.85 -11.68
N SER A 119 2.45 3.11 -12.20
CA SER A 119 2.16 4.24 -13.08
C SER A 119 1.80 5.53 -12.34
N GLY A 120 1.32 5.46 -11.10
CA GLY A 120 0.82 6.59 -10.34
C GLY A 120 -0.41 7.30 -10.93
N ALA A 121 -1.10 6.70 -11.93
CA ALA A 121 -2.16 7.34 -12.71
C ALA A 121 -3.36 6.42 -13.01
N SER A 122 -3.49 5.27 -12.35
CA SER A 122 -4.63 4.36 -12.54
C SER A 122 -5.92 4.98 -12.04
N GLN A 123 -6.93 5.13 -12.90
CA GLN A 123 -8.16 5.87 -12.59
C GLN A 123 -8.93 5.28 -11.41
N ASN A 124 -9.02 3.97 -11.29
CA ASN A 124 -9.68 3.31 -10.15
C ASN A 124 -8.98 3.57 -8.81
N LEU A 125 -7.66 3.75 -8.80
CA LEU A 125 -6.91 4.13 -7.60
C LEU A 125 -7.07 5.62 -7.28
N LEU A 126 -7.11 6.49 -8.30
CA LEU A 126 -7.42 7.91 -8.13
C LEU A 126 -8.81 8.09 -7.51
N SER A 127 -9.82 7.40 -8.04
CA SER A 127 -11.18 7.42 -7.49
C SER A 127 -11.22 6.90 -6.04
N ALA A 128 -10.44 5.87 -5.71
CA ALA A 128 -10.36 5.33 -4.35
C ALA A 128 -9.72 6.33 -3.38
N VAL A 129 -8.63 6.99 -3.78
CA VAL A 129 -7.95 8.02 -2.96
C VAL A 129 -8.89 9.20 -2.73
N ASP A 130 -9.62 9.65 -3.76
CA ASP A 130 -10.61 10.73 -3.66
C ASP A 130 -11.71 10.36 -2.66
N ALA A 131 -12.26 9.16 -2.75
CA ALA A 131 -13.25 8.65 -1.79
C ALA A 131 -12.69 8.59 -0.35
N ALA A 132 -11.43 8.19 -0.17
CA ALA A 132 -10.78 8.14 1.13
C ALA A 132 -10.56 9.53 1.73
N VAL A 133 -10.07 10.48 0.94
CA VAL A 133 -9.89 11.89 1.35
C VAL A 133 -11.22 12.49 1.77
N ASN A 134 -12.30 12.27 1.00
CA ASN A 134 -13.65 12.75 1.33
C ASN A 134 -14.21 12.13 2.62
N ARG A 135 -13.67 10.99 3.07
CA ARG A 135 -14.02 10.36 4.34
C ARG A 135 -13.08 10.74 5.50
N GLY A 136 -12.09 11.59 5.25
CA GLY A 136 -11.10 12.00 6.25
C GLY A 136 -10.05 10.94 6.58
N MET A 137 -9.90 9.94 5.71
CA MET A 137 -8.89 8.89 5.88
C MET A 137 -7.49 9.40 5.54
N VAL A 138 -6.47 8.83 6.16
CA VAL A 138 -5.08 8.97 5.72
C VAL A 138 -4.84 8.10 4.50
N THR A 139 -4.11 8.62 3.52
CA THR A 139 -3.79 7.89 2.27
C THR A 139 -2.28 7.71 2.14
N ILE A 140 -1.85 6.50 1.76
CA ILE A 140 -0.45 6.13 1.54
C ILE A 140 -0.31 5.61 0.11
N GLY A 141 0.64 6.14 -0.65
CA GLY A 141 0.97 5.68 -2.00
C GLY A 141 2.34 5.01 -2.06
N LEU A 142 2.39 3.70 -2.41
CA LEU A 142 3.59 3.05 -2.89
C LEU A 142 3.64 3.22 -4.41
N LEU A 143 4.52 4.08 -4.91
CA LEU A 143 4.48 4.59 -6.28
C LEU A 143 5.84 4.41 -6.98
N GLY A 144 5.91 4.68 -8.28
CA GLY A 144 7.16 4.80 -9.02
C GLY A 144 7.78 6.20 -8.88
N ARG A 145 9.00 6.39 -9.42
CA ARG A 145 9.76 7.65 -9.35
C ARG A 145 9.05 8.84 -10.00
N THR A 146 8.41 8.61 -11.16
CA THR A 146 7.83 9.69 -11.95
C THR A 146 6.60 10.27 -11.29
N VAL A 147 6.64 11.57 -10.94
CA VAL A 147 5.51 12.28 -10.34
C VAL A 147 4.27 12.20 -11.23
N ARG A 148 3.17 11.75 -10.66
CA ARG A 148 1.87 11.56 -11.30
C ARG A 148 0.78 11.95 -10.29
N PRO A 149 -0.50 12.00 -10.68
CA PRO A 149 -1.57 12.52 -9.83
C PRO A 149 -1.66 11.87 -8.43
N LEU A 150 -1.38 10.58 -8.28
CA LEU A 150 -1.38 9.93 -6.96
C LEU A 150 -0.32 10.49 -6.00
N HIS A 151 0.81 11.04 -6.50
CA HIS A 151 1.85 11.67 -5.68
C HIS A 151 1.36 12.95 -4.99
N GLU A 152 0.45 13.66 -5.64
CA GLU A 152 -0.11 14.92 -5.12
C GLU A 152 -1.31 14.69 -4.19
N LEU A 153 -2.01 13.57 -4.37
CA LEU A 153 -3.25 13.25 -3.65
C LEU A 153 -3.02 12.45 -2.36
N CYS A 154 -1.94 11.65 -2.29
CA CYS A 154 -1.64 10.85 -1.11
C CYS A 154 -1.02 11.69 0.02
N THR A 155 -1.42 11.41 1.26
CA THR A 155 -0.85 12.02 2.47
C THR A 155 0.62 11.65 2.65
N HIS A 156 0.97 10.38 2.40
CA HIS A 156 2.33 9.87 2.41
C HIS A 156 2.64 9.21 1.08
N VAL A 157 3.84 9.45 0.56
CA VAL A 157 4.32 8.86 -0.70
C VAL A 157 5.64 8.15 -0.46
N LEU A 158 5.69 6.88 -0.81
CA LEU A 158 6.86 6.03 -0.83
C LEU A 158 7.18 5.71 -2.30
N ALA A 159 7.98 6.56 -2.93
CA ALA A 159 8.29 6.46 -4.36
C ALA A 159 9.53 5.62 -4.59
N ALA A 160 9.39 4.44 -5.18
CA ALA A 160 10.52 3.61 -5.62
C ALA A 160 11.41 4.40 -6.59
N PRO A 161 12.74 4.49 -6.35
CA PRO A 161 13.62 5.39 -7.08
C PRO A 161 14.04 4.84 -8.46
N THR A 162 13.08 4.33 -9.24
CA THR A 162 13.30 3.72 -10.55
C THR A 162 12.08 3.91 -11.45
N ASP A 163 12.29 3.82 -12.78
CA ASP A 163 11.23 3.82 -13.79
C ASP A 163 11.03 2.42 -14.42
N SER A 164 11.81 1.41 -14.02
CA SER A 164 11.58 0.02 -14.42
C SER A 164 10.37 -0.54 -13.69
N LEU A 165 9.31 -0.93 -14.43
CA LEU A 165 8.05 -1.43 -13.85
C LEU A 165 8.25 -2.60 -12.89
N GLN A 166 9.12 -3.54 -13.27
CA GLN A 166 9.42 -4.71 -12.45
C GLN A 166 10.18 -4.29 -11.19
N ALA A 167 11.25 -3.48 -11.34
CA ALA A 167 12.03 -3.02 -10.19
C ALA A 167 11.20 -2.12 -9.24
N ILE A 168 10.20 -1.38 -9.72
CA ILE A 168 9.25 -0.66 -8.87
C ILE A 168 8.49 -1.66 -7.98
N GLN A 169 7.92 -2.73 -8.54
CA GLN A 169 7.18 -3.74 -7.77
C GLN A 169 8.10 -4.47 -6.77
N GLU A 170 9.31 -4.84 -7.19
CA GLU A 170 10.30 -5.47 -6.28
C GLU A 170 10.69 -4.54 -5.13
N CYS A 171 10.84 -3.22 -5.37
CA CYS A 171 11.01 -2.22 -4.32
C CYS A 171 9.78 -2.11 -3.42
N HIS A 172 8.56 -2.18 -3.98
CA HIS A 172 7.34 -2.16 -3.19
C HIS A 172 7.28 -3.34 -2.21
N LEU A 173 7.73 -4.54 -2.59
CA LEU A 173 7.82 -5.68 -1.66
C LEU A 173 8.81 -5.42 -0.52
N VAL A 174 9.96 -4.82 -0.80
CA VAL A 174 10.91 -4.43 0.27
C VAL A 174 10.27 -3.41 1.21
N LEU A 175 9.62 -2.37 0.65
CA LEU A 175 8.94 -1.34 1.43
C LEU A 175 7.78 -1.91 2.26
N ILE A 176 7.03 -2.88 1.74
CA ILE A 176 5.97 -3.59 2.48
C ILE A 176 6.54 -4.28 3.70
N HIS A 177 7.61 -5.07 3.55
CA HIS A 177 8.21 -5.80 4.67
C HIS A 177 8.73 -4.83 5.74
N VAL A 178 9.46 -3.78 5.35
CA VAL A 178 9.98 -2.78 6.30
C VAL A 178 8.83 -2.00 6.97
N LEU A 179 7.77 -1.66 6.23
CA LEU A 179 6.59 -0.97 6.77
C LEU A 179 5.89 -1.83 7.83
N VAL A 180 5.67 -3.12 7.56
CA VAL A 180 5.05 -4.05 8.52
C VAL A 180 5.93 -4.21 9.75
N GLU A 181 7.26 -4.39 9.58
CA GLU A 181 8.20 -4.50 10.69
C GLU A 181 8.18 -3.26 11.58
N GLN A 182 8.19 -2.05 11.00
CA GLN A 182 8.08 -0.81 11.76
C GLN A 182 6.73 -0.67 12.50
N VAL A 183 5.63 -1.08 11.88
CA VAL A 183 4.31 -1.10 12.53
C VAL A 183 4.31 -2.05 13.72
N GLU A 184 4.87 -3.26 13.58
CA GLU A 184 5.01 -4.23 14.66
C GLU A 184 5.87 -3.70 15.82
N ASP A 185 7.02 -3.10 15.51
CA ASP A 185 7.93 -2.52 16.51
C ASP A 185 7.29 -1.34 17.28
N LEU A 186 6.57 -0.45 16.58
CA LEU A 186 5.86 0.68 17.19
C LEU A 186 4.67 0.24 18.07
N LEU A 187 4.02 -0.88 17.74
CA LEU A 187 2.96 -1.43 18.57
C LEU A 187 3.54 -2.12 19.80
N ALA A 188 4.62 -2.88 19.68
CA ALA A 188 5.29 -3.58 20.78
C ALA A 188 5.97 -2.62 21.78
N GLY A 189 6.54 -1.52 21.32
CA GLY A 189 7.28 -0.56 22.15
C GLY A 189 6.43 0.28 23.12
N THR A 190 5.10 0.09 23.13
CA THR A 190 4.16 0.80 24.01
C THR A 190 3.56 -0.07 25.11
N ASP A 191 3.86 -1.37 25.12
CA ASP A 191 3.40 -2.33 26.13
C ASP A 191 4.44 -2.54 27.26
N ALA A 192 5.48 -1.67 27.36
CA ALA A 192 6.55 -1.74 28.34
C ALA A 192 6.43 -0.66 29.44
#